data_a3aeb29afeaf9eea82e0ab9375556d54
#
_entry.id   a3aeb29afeaf9eea82e0ab9375556d54
#
_cell.length_a   1.000
_cell.length_b   1.000
_cell.length_c   1.000
_cell.angle_alpha   90.00
_cell.angle_beta   90.00
_cell.angle_gamma   90.00
#
_symmetry.space_group_name_H-M   'P 1'
#
loop_
_entity.id
_entity.type
_entity.pdbx_description
1 polymer ?
#
loop_
_entity_poly.entity_id
_entity_poly.type
_entity_poly.pdbx_seq_one_letter_code
_entity_poly.pdbx_strand_id
1 'polypeptide(L)'
;MKKTLIAFAALSAIAGVAQAQSTVTIYGLLDANLQSLKTNVVTGAGATATLQTLTQARQDSGALNGSRWGIRVKEDLGGGLAAIGNLESGVNLDTGASGQGGILFGRRANVGLTGGFGTVTIGRNSSSYDDVSADHAMMGQTIFDPSNVNNGNNVNSLNTLGNAALAFNAVPSAANAAGVRGAVVNVGGNFLSRNTTWLGYNTRFNNSVKYISPNFGGFSGSLMYALGEDKTTSQSASRTVSANLKFANGPLLISGGYQSEGFARTATTRPALENTLLSVAYDLGVAKIGAGFNRAKYKDVIAGQSTAAQKEFNLSVAVPVGAATISAGIAQSRGDDFGKSTGYGVQALYSLSKRTTLYTGLQSTKTYDKLASLVAVTAPGTNIGRVQTFGVGVRHTF
;
A
#
# COMPACT_ATOMS: atom_id res chain seq x y z
N MET A 1 37.69 -37.37 -41.06
CA MET A 1 36.42 -37.64 -40.35
C MET A 1 36.41 -37.23 -38.85
N LYS A 2 37.44 -37.52 -38.04
CA LYS A 2 37.42 -37.16 -36.60
C LYS A 2 37.48 -35.64 -36.35
N LYS A 3 38.14 -34.85 -37.18
CA LYS A 3 38.24 -33.36 -37.04
C LYS A 3 36.91 -32.66 -37.40
N THR A 4 36.14 -33.18 -38.32
CA THR A 4 34.81 -32.66 -38.69
C THR A 4 33.75 -32.95 -37.65
N LEU A 5 33.82 -34.11 -36.99
CA LEU A 5 32.91 -34.44 -35.87
C LEU A 5 33.14 -33.53 -34.62
N ILE A 6 34.39 -33.20 -34.34
CA ILE A 6 34.75 -32.29 -33.24
C ILE A 6 34.29 -30.84 -33.56
N ALA A 7 34.42 -30.41 -34.82
CA ALA A 7 33.93 -29.11 -35.25
C ALA A 7 32.39 -29.02 -35.19
N PHE A 8 31.69 -30.12 -35.58
CA PHE A 8 30.23 -30.17 -35.47
C PHE A 8 29.75 -30.21 -34.01
N ALA A 9 30.43 -30.92 -33.12
CA ALA A 9 30.14 -30.96 -31.70
C ALA A 9 30.41 -29.59 -31.04
N ALA A 10 31.47 -28.91 -31.44
CA ALA A 10 31.75 -27.54 -30.96
C ALA A 10 30.75 -26.52 -31.49
N LEU A 11 30.30 -26.62 -32.76
CA LEU A 11 29.26 -25.73 -33.29
C LEU A 11 27.88 -26.03 -32.68
N SER A 12 27.54 -27.27 -32.38
CA SER A 12 26.30 -27.62 -31.70
C SER A 12 26.31 -27.20 -30.22
N ALA A 13 27.45 -27.20 -29.54
CA ALA A 13 27.61 -26.66 -28.22
C ALA A 13 27.45 -25.13 -28.18
N ILE A 14 27.97 -24.41 -29.19
CA ILE A 14 27.82 -22.95 -29.33
C ILE A 14 26.37 -22.59 -29.74
N ALA A 15 25.72 -23.38 -30.57
CA ALA A 15 24.32 -23.16 -30.95
C ALA A 15 23.33 -23.36 -29.76
N GLY A 16 23.70 -24.18 -28.76
CA GLY A 16 22.92 -24.34 -27.54
C GLY A 16 22.99 -23.13 -26.59
N VAL A 17 24.02 -22.32 -26.68
CA VAL A 17 24.19 -21.12 -25.86
C VAL A 17 23.44 -19.89 -26.45
N ALA A 18 23.02 -19.95 -27.72
CA ALA A 18 22.37 -18.86 -28.43
C ALA A 18 20.86 -18.75 -28.19
N GLN A 19 20.27 -19.54 -27.30
CA GLN A 19 18.83 -19.52 -26.97
C GLN A 19 18.48 -18.82 -25.66
N ALA A 20 19.43 -18.10 -25.05
CA ALA A 20 19.12 -17.19 -23.96
C ALA A 20 18.33 -15.99 -24.52
N GLN A 21 17.03 -16.16 -24.73
CA GLN A 21 16.19 -15.08 -25.25
C GLN A 21 15.87 -14.10 -24.13
N SER A 22 16.70 -13.06 -24.06
CA SER A 22 16.44 -11.92 -23.18
C SER A 22 15.20 -11.17 -23.68
N THR A 23 14.24 -10.95 -22.80
CA THR A 23 13.05 -10.15 -23.12
C THR A 23 13.09 -8.85 -22.34
N VAL A 24 12.85 -7.74 -23.05
CA VAL A 24 12.62 -6.42 -22.44
C VAL A 24 11.21 -6.01 -22.78
N THR A 25 10.41 -5.76 -21.72
CA THR A 25 9.01 -5.37 -21.87
C THR A 25 8.82 -3.99 -21.26
N ILE A 26 8.31 -3.07 -22.08
CA ILE A 26 7.80 -1.78 -21.60
C ILE A 26 6.31 -1.97 -21.33
N TYR A 27 5.85 -1.50 -20.20
CA TYR A 27 4.45 -1.59 -19.80
C TYR A 27 4.01 -0.35 -19.03
N GLY A 28 2.71 -0.13 -18.93
CA GLY A 28 2.21 0.97 -18.16
C GLY A 28 0.71 0.97 -17.97
N LEU A 29 0.29 1.95 -17.19
CA LEU A 29 -1.09 2.22 -16.85
C LEU A 29 -1.26 3.71 -16.60
N LEU A 30 -2.25 4.32 -17.25
CA LEU A 30 -2.65 5.70 -17.05
C LEU A 30 -4.07 5.71 -16.51
N ASP A 31 -4.27 6.44 -15.42
CA ASP A 31 -5.55 6.55 -14.70
C ASP A 31 -5.75 8.01 -14.30
N ALA A 32 -6.71 8.67 -14.95
CA ALA A 32 -7.04 10.06 -14.72
C ALA A 32 -8.51 10.19 -14.30
N ASN A 33 -8.79 11.09 -13.37
CA ASN A 33 -10.14 11.31 -12.86
C ASN A 33 -10.42 12.78 -12.59
N LEU A 34 -11.70 13.09 -12.64
CA LEU A 34 -12.29 14.31 -12.09
C LEU A 34 -13.01 13.93 -10.81
N GLN A 35 -12.75 14.64 -9.74
CA GLN A 35 -13.37 14.34 -8.44
C GLN A 35 -13.83 15.60 -7.71
N SER A 36 -14.87 15.43 -6.90
CA SER A 36 -15.30 16.37 -5.89
C SER A 36 -14.93 15.81 -4.52
N LEU A 37 -14.11 16.54 -3.78
CA LEU A 37 -13.69 16.21 -2.44
C LEU A 37 -14.38 17.17 -1.47
N LYS A 38 -15.14 16.62 -0.53
CA LYS A 38 -15.74 17.36 0.57
C LYS A 38 -15.12 16.92 1.89
N THR A 39 -14.61 17.89 2.65
CA THR A 39 -13.86 17.61 3.87
C THR A 39 -14.09 18.70 4.91
N ASN A 40 -13.91 18.39 6.19
CA ASN A 40 -13.94 19.38 7.25
C ASN A 40 -12.51 19.78 7.62
N VAL A 41 -12.18 21.04 7.56
CA VAL A 41 -10.87 21.59 7.87
C VAL A 41 -10.94 22.47 9.10
N VAL A 42 -9.88 22.45 9.89
CA VAL A 42 -9.70 23.39 11.00
C VAL A 42 -9.30 24.75 10.41
N THR A 43 -10.03 25.79 10.79
CA THR A 43 -9.71 27.18 10.50
C THR A 43 -9.47 27.92 11.82
N GLY A 44 -8.57 28.92 11.80
CA GLY A 44 -8.12 29.57 13.02
C GLY A 44 -7.06 28.78 13.78
N ALA A 45 -6.61 29.30 14.89
CA ALA A 45 -5.58 28.70 15.73
C ALA A 45 -5.95 28.83 17.24
N GLY A 46 -5.49 27.85 18.03
CA GLY A 46 -5.72 27.84 19.48
C GLY A 46 -7.21 27.83 19.86
N ALA A 47 -7.63 28.69 20.76
CA ALA A 47 -9.00 28.77 21.24
C ALA A 47 -10.02 29.25 20.19
N THR A 48 -9.56 29.84 19.09
CA THR A 48 -10.40 30.32 17.98
C THR A 48 -10.52 29.28 16.83
N ALA A 49 -9.98 28.09 17.01
CA ALA A 49 -10.06 27.02 16.00
C ALA A 49 -11.52 26.59 15.80
N THR A 50 -11.99 26.65 14.57
CA THR A 50 -13.33 26.21 14.15
C THR A 50 -13.23 25.20 13.02
N LEU A 51 -14.26 24.36 12.86
CA LEU A 51 -14.36 23.43 11.74
C LEU A 51 -15.19 24.06 10.61
N GLN A 52 -14.61 24.15 9.43
CA GLN A 52 -15.33 24.57 8.24
C GLN A 52 -15.36 23.43 7.20
N THR A 53 -16.45 23.36 6.45
CA THR A 53 -16.57 22.43 5.34
C THR A 53 -15.94 23.05 4.10
N LEU A 54 -14.95 22.36 3.56
CA LEU A 54 -14.32 22.65 2.26
C LEU A 54 -14.83 21.68 1.21
N THR A 55 -15.28 22.18 0.07
CA THR A 55 -15.59 21.36 -1.11
C THR A 55 -14.71 21.82 -2.27
N GLN A 56 -13.98 20.89 -2.85
CA GLN A 56 -13.04 21.16 -3.94
C GLN A 56 -13.28 20.21 -5.11
N ALA A 57 -13.51 20.77 -6.30
CA ALA A 57 -13.42 20.02 -7.55
C ALA A 57 -11.97 20.02 -8.03
N ARG A 58 -11.51 18.89 -8.57
CA ARG A 58 -10.12 18.72 -8.98
C ARG A 58 -9.98 17.61 -10.01
N GLN A 59 -8.93 17.70 -10.82
CA GLN A 59 -8.41 16.60 -11.60
C GLN A 59 -7.29 15.94 -10.82
N ASP A 60 -7.28 14.61 -10.77
CA ASP A 60 -6.27 13.80 -10.08
C ASP A 60 -5.82 12.61 -10.92
N SER A 61 -4.74 11.98 -10.48
CA SER A 61 -4.18 10.78 -11.07
C SER A 61 -4.42 9.57 -10.17
N GLY A 62 -4.83 8.43 -10.76
CA GLY A 62 -4.76 7.16 -10.08
C GLY A 62 -5.89 6.83 -9.11
N ALA A 63 -7.15 7.12 -9.45
CA ALA A 63 -8.29 6.79 -8.60
C ALA A 63 -8.54 5.28 -8.44
N LEU A 64 -8.42 4.50 -9.50
CA LEU A 64 -8.46 3.04 -9.40
C LEU A 64 -7.08 2.46 -9.12
N ASN A 65 -6.06 2.96 -9.85
CA ASN A 65 -4.69 2.48 -9.69
C ASN A 65 -3.70 3.60 -9.94
N GLY A 66 -2.67 3.75 -9.12
CA GLY A 66 -1.63 4.73 -9.37
C GLY A 66 -1.03 4.59 -10.76
N SER A 67 -1.09 5.67 -11.55
CA SER A 67 -0.52 5.75 -12.90
C SER A 67 0.98 5.47 -12.85
N ARG A 68 1.49 4.74 -13.85
CA ARG A 68 2.86 4.24 -13.85
C ARG A 68 3.30 3.79 -15.24
N TRP A 69 4.59 3.76 -15.42
CA TRP A 69 5.25 3.04 -16.52
C TRP A 69 6.46 2.29 -15.99
N GLY A 70 6.92 1.28 -16.70
CA GLY A 70 8.07 0.51 -16.26
C GLY A 70 8.68 -0.34 -17.34
N ILE A 71 9.86 -0.88 -17.01
CA ILE A 71 10.64 -1.79 -17.83
C ILE A 71 10.85 -3.07 -17.02
N ARG A 72 10.52 -4.21 -17.61
CA ARG A 72 10.85 -5.54 -17.09
C ARG A 72 11.85 -6.18 -18.01
N VAL A 73 12.88 -6.77 -17.41
CA VAL A 73 13.89 -7.55 -18.09
C VAL A 73 13.84 -8.99 -17.56
N LYS A 74 13.91 -9.93 -18.45
CA LYS A 74 14.09 -11.34 -18.11
C LYS A 74 15.10 -11.95 -19.06
N GLU A 75 16.10 -12.62 -18.50
CA GLU A 75 17.13 -13.36 -19.22
C GLU A 75 17.09 -14.81 -18.76
N ASP A 76 16.90 -15.73 -19.69
CA ASP A 76 16.97 -17.18 -19.41
C ASP A 76 18.44 -17.58 -19.25
N LEU A 77 18.78 -18.15 -18.09
CA LEU A 77 20.13 -18.61 -17.77
C LEU A 77 20.28 -20.13 -18.00
N GLY A 78 19.23 -20.78 -18.51
CA GLY A 78 19.19 -22.24 -18.68
C GLY A 78 18.77 -22.97 -17.41
N GLY A 79 18.41 -24.26 -17.56
CA GLY A 79 18.02 -25.11 -16.43
C GLY A 79 16.78 -24.64 -15.65
N GLY A 80 15.95 -23.81 -16.23
CA GLY A 80 14.78 -23.20 -15.56
C GLY A 80 15.13 -22.04 -14.64
N LEU A 81 16.38 -21.54 -14.66
CA LEU A 81 16.83 -20.35 -13.95
C LEU A 81 16.77 -19.13 -14.88
N ALA A 82 16.30 -17.99 -14.38
CA ALA A 82 16.35 -16.73 -15.10
C ALA A 82 16.79 -15.57 -14.19
N ALA A 83 17.55 -14.63 -14.78
CA ALA A 83 17.77 -13.33 -14.18
C ALA A 83 16.59 -12.39 -14.51
N ILE A 84 16.18 -11.57 -13.55
CA ILE A 84 15.08 -10.63 -13.70
C ILE A 84 15.48 -9.25 -13.21
N GLY A 85 14.91 -8.22 -13.86
CA GLY A 85 15.04 -6.84 -13.44
C GLY A 85 13.71 -6.09 -13.60
N ASN A 86 13.41 -5.18 -12.71
CA ASN A 86 12.20 -4.37 -12.78
C ASN A 86 12.47 -2.95 -12.33
N LEU A 87 12.20 -1.98 -13.22
CA LEU A 87 12.19 -0.56 -12.95
C LEU A 87 10.78 -0.04 -13.19
N GLU A 88 10.13 0.56 -12.17
CA GLU A 88 8.78 1.09 -12.28
C GLU A 88 8.67 2.48 -11.65
N SER A 89 8.25 3.45 -12.45
CA SER A 89 8.01 4.84 -12.08
C SER A 89 6.52 5.11 -11.92
N GLY A 90 6.14 5.81 -10.86
CA GLY A 90 4.82 6.42 -10.76
C GLY A 90 4.77 7.71 -11.59
N VAL A 91 3.58 8.05 -12.08
CA VAL A 91 3.33 9.28 -12.83
C VAL A 91 2.08 9.95 -12.28
N ASN A 92 2.16 11.24 -11.99
CA ASN A 92 1.01 12.07 -11.66
C ASN A 92 0.52 12.75 -12.95
N LEU A 93 -0.63 12.33 -13.48
CA LEU A 93 -1.15 12.80 -14.75
C LEU A 93 -1.67 14.24 -14.70
N ASP A 94 -2.00 14.72 -13.53
CA ASP A 94 -2.43 16.10 -13.28
C ASP A 94 -1.29 17.12 -13.38
N THR A 95 -0.06 16.68 -13.07
CA THR A 95 1.11 17.58 -13.01
C THR A 95 2.26 17.16 -13.92
N GLY A 96 2.25 15.93 -14.45
CA GLY A 96 3.37 15.35 -15.19
C GLY A 96 4.57 14.94 -14.32
N ALA A 97 4.49 15.12 -13.01
CA ALA A 97 5.58 14.79 -12.09
C ALA A 97 5.70 13.28 -11.85
N SER A 98 6.90 12.82 -11.47
CA SER A 98 7.08 11.47 -10.95
C SER A 98 6.32 11.29 -9.64
N GLY A 99 5.65 10.15 -9.47
CA GLY A 99 5.00 9.78 -8.23
C GLY A 99 5.98 9.48 -7.09
N GLN A 100 5.45 9.04 -5.93
CA GLN A 100 6.23 8.62 -4.76
C GLN A 100 7.24 9.67 -4.29
N GLY A 101 6.82 10.94 -4.24
CA GLY A 101 7.66 12.04 -3.77
C GLY A 101 8.74 12.48 -4.77
N GLY A 102 8.53 12.25 -6.08
CA GLY A 102 9.46 12.64 -7.14
C GLY A 102 10.57 11.62 -7.43
N ILE A 103 10.52 10.44 -6.82
CA ILE A 103 11.51 9.38 -7.05
C ILE A 103 11.24 8.74 -8.42
N LEU A 104 12.25 8.75 -9.31
CA LEU A 104 12.13 8.28 -10.70
C LEU A 104 11.60 6.83 -10.76
N PHE A 105 12.19 5.89 -10.04
CA PHE A 105 11.73 4.51 -9.95
C PHE A 105 11.14 4.21 -8.56
N GLY A 106 10.28 5.11 -8.08
CA GLY A 106 9.75 5.08 -6.73
C GLY A 106 8.82 3.89 -6.43
N ARG A 107 8.35 3.16 -7.46
CA ARG A 107 7.48 2.01 -7.27
C ARG A 107 8.25 0.69 -7.17
N ARG A 108 9.23 0.46 -8.04
CA ARG A 108 10.15 -0.70 -8.02
C ARG A 108 11.48 -0.33 -8.65
N ALA A 109 12.55 -0.82 -8.08
CA ALA A 109 13.90 -0.78 -8.62
C ALA A 109 14.66 -1.98 -8.06
N ASN A 110 14.57 -3.13 -8.73
CA ASN A 110 15.12 -4.37 -8.22
C ASN A 110 15.69 -5.26 -9.34
N VAL A 111 16.58 -6.14 -8.93
CA VAL A 111 17.16 -7.21 -9.73
C VAL A 111 17.10 -8.51 -8.92
N GLY A 112 17.06 -9.64 -9.58
CA GLY A 112 16.99 -10.91 -8.88
C GLY A 112 17.06 -12.13 -9.76
N LEU A 113 16.82 -13.28 -9.15
CA LEU A 113 16.77 -14.58 -9.79
C LEU A 113 15.42 -15.24 -9.55
N THR A 114 14.93 -15.97 -10.55
CA THR A 114 13.71 -16.77 -10.46
C THR A 114 13.94 -18.15 -11.06
N GLY A 115 13.32 -19.15 -10.46
CA GLY A 115 13.46 -20.56 -10.89
C GLY A 115 12.50 -21.48 -10.15
N GLY A 116 12.76 -22.79 -10.15
CA GLY A 116 11.94 -23.77 -9.43
C GLY A 116 11.88 -23.53 -7.90
N PHE A 117 12.85 -22.84 -7.35
CA PHE A 117 12.90 -22.43 -5.93
C PHE A 117 12.00 -21.22 -5.61
N GLY A 118 11.43 -20.56 -6.60
CA GLY A 118 10.71 -19.30 -6.47
C GLY A 118 11.51 -18.11 -6.99
N THR A 119 11.34 -16.93 -6.36
CA THR A 119 11.96 -15.69 -6.80
C THR A 119 12.63 -14.97 -5.64
N VAL A 120 13.88 -14.54 -5.82
CA VAL A 120 14.60 -13.67 -4.89
C VAL A 120 14.92 -12.36 -5.61
N THR A 121 14.59 -11.21 -5.00
CA THR A 121 14.92 -9.88 -5.53
C THR A 121 15.61 -9.02 -4.48
N ILE A 122 16.52 -8.18 -4.92
CA ILE A 122 17.26 -7.21 -4.11
C ILE A 122 17.04 -5.81 -4.67
N GLY A 123 16.85 -4.81 -3.82
CA GLY A 123 16.67 -3.40 -4.19
C GLY A 123 15.43 -2.79 -3.52
N ARG A 124 14.69 -1.97 -4.28
CA ARG A 124 13.41 -1.40 -3.81
C ARG A 124 12.26 -2.32 -4.20
N ASN A 125 11.61 -2.90 -3.20
CA ASN A 125 10.51 -3.85 -3.36
C ASN A 125 9.22 -3.36 -2.69
N SER A 126 8.06 -3.86 -3.16
CA SER A 126 6.83 -3.85 -2.36
C SER A 126 6.94 -4.80 -1.18
N SER A 127 6.31 -4.45 -0.07
CA SER A 127 6.31 -5.34 1.10
C SER A 127 5.49 -6.60 0.83
N SER A 128 5.81 -7.67 1.54
CA SER A 128 5.04 -8.92 1.47
C SER A 128 3.62 -8.74 2.02
N TYR A 129 3.45 -7.88 3.02
CA TYR A 129 2.12 -7.52 3.54
C TYR A 129 1.28 -6.80 2.46
N ASP A 130 1.89 -5.88 1.70
CA ASP A 130 1.21 -5.15 0.63
C ASP A 130 0.69 -6.08 -0.49
N ASP A 131 1.38 -7.19 -0.75
CA ASP A 131 0.97 -8.15 -1.78
C ASP A 131 -0.38 -8.83 -1.47
N VAL A 132 -0.84 -8.82 -0.21
CA VAL A 132 -2.11 -9.43 0.23
C VAL A 132 -3.08 -8.45 0.86
N SER A 133 -2.67 -7.20 1.02
CA SER A 133 -3.43 -6.17 1.74
C SER A 133 -4.79 -5.82 1.13
N ALA A 134 -5.00 -6.16 -0.14
CA ALA A 134 -6.24 -5.94 -0.88
C ALA A 134 -7.03 -7.21 -1.19
N ASP A 135 -6.59 -8.37 -0.76
CA ASP A 135 -7.22 -9.64 -1.12
C ASP A 135 -8.68 -9.74 -0.63
N HIS A 136 -9.05 -8.99 0.41
CA HIS A 136 -10.41 -8.87 0.93
C HIS A 136 -11.24 -7.77 0.25
N ALA A 137 -10.61 -6.87 -0.51
CA ALA A 137 -11.25 -5.64 -0.96
C ALA A 137 -11.79 -5.80 -2.37
N MET A 138 -13.10 -5.96 -2.50
CA MET A 138 -13.77 -6.12 -3.80
C MET A 138 -13.79 -4.83 -4.63
N MET A 139 -13.39 -3.71 -4.04
CA MET A 139 -13.13 -2.44 -4.73
C MET A 139 -11.67 -2.20 -5.07
N GLY A 140 -10.78 -3.15 -4.75
CA GLY A 140 -9.41 -3.22 -5.24
C GLY A 140 -8.50 -2.07 -4.89
N GLN A 141 -8.50 -1.57 -3.65
CA GLN A 141 -7.67 -0.44 -3.19
C GLN A 141 -7.85 0.85 -4.00
N THR A 142 -9.06 1.12 -4.45
CA THR A 142 -9.40 2.37 -5.15
C THR A 142 -9.65 3.50 -4.17
N ILE A 143 -9.76 4.74 -4.63
CA ILE A 143 -10.16 5.87 -3.78
C ILE A 143 -11.58 5.71 -3.23
N PHE A 144 -12.36 4.79 -3.75
CA PHE A 144 -13.73 4.49 -3.32
C PHE A 144 -13.80 3.39 -2.27
N ASP A 145 -12.69 2.66 -2.05
CA ASP A 145 -12.60 1.63 -1.01
C ASP A 145 -12.35 2.26 0.37
N PRO A 146 -13.28 2.13 1.33
CA PRO A 146 -13.14 2.74 2.64
C PRO A 146 -12.03 2.11 3.50
N SER A 147 -11.55 0.91 3.16
CA SER A 147 -10.43 0.24 3.85
C SER A 147 -9.08 0.49 3.18
N ASN A 148 -9.06 1.21 2.05
CA ASN A 148 -7.84 1.40 1.27
C ASN A 148 -6.80 2.22 2.04
N VAL A 149 -5.78 1.55 2.52
CA VAL A 149 -4.63 2.16 3.21
C VAL A 149 -3.55 2.69 2.27
N ASN A 150 -3.64 2.35 0.98
CA ASN A 150 -2.69 2.74 -0.07
C ASN A 150 -3.00 4.11 -0.71
N ASN A 151 -4.02 4.78 -0.26
CA ASN A 151 -4.42 6.08 -0.80
C ASN A 151 -3.37 7.18 -0.60
N GLY A 152 -2.31 6.90 0.14
CA GLY A 152 -1.17 7.80 0.33
C GLY A 152 -0.42 8.18 -0.94
N ASN A 153 -0.59 7.44 -2.03
CA ASN A 153 0.05 7.78 -3.31
C ASN A 153 -0.73 8.80 -4.15
N ASN A 154 -2.00 9.03 -3.81
CA ASN A 154 -2.91 9.95 -4.49
C ASN A 154 -3.32 11.09 -3.58
N VAL A 155 -2.61 11.28 -2.50
CA VAL A 155 -2.94 12.25 -1.49
C VAL A 155 -2.35 13.58 -1.89
N ASN A 156 -3.21 14.45 -2.28
CA ASN A 156 -2.83 15.83 -2.26
C ASN A 156 -2.72 16.35 -0.82
N SER A 157 -2.06 17.50 -0.67
CA SER A 157 -1.76 18.16 0.61
C SER A 157 -2.97 18.36 1.54
N LEU A 158 -4.20 18.27 1.04
CA LEU A 158 -5.42 18.39 1.84
C LEU A 158 -5.80 17.08 2.56
N ASN A 159 -5.30 15.93 2.11
CA ASN A 159 -5.65 14.61 2.62
C ASN A 159 -4.59 13.99 3.55
N THR A 160 -3.41 14.54 3.58
CA THR A 160 -2.39 14.18 4.55
C THR A 160 -2.42 15.18 5.71
N LEU A 161 -2.37 14.66 6.91
CA LEU A 161 -1.72 15.38 7.99
C LEU A 161 -0.24 15.44 7.59
N GLY A 162 0.19 16.29 6.66
CA GLY A 162 1.58 16.32 6.17
C GLY A 162 2.56 15.81 7.21
N ASN A 163 3.80 15.57 7.10
CA ASN A 163 4.69 15.04 8.14
C ASN A 163 4.39 15.55 9.57
N ALA A 164 3.08 15.71 9.89
CA ALA A 164 2.58 16.06 11.17
C ALA A 164 3.08 14.95 12.08
N ALA A 165 4.17 15.24 12.73
CA ALA A 165 4.57 14.57 13.92
C ALA A 165 3.30 14.29 14.70
N LEU A 166 2.85 13.04 14.75
CA LEU A 166 1.83 12.64 15.67
C LEU A 166 2.40 12.97 17.05
N ALA A 167 2.07 14.14 17.55
CA ALA A 167 2.26 14.40 18.95
C ALA A 167 1.32 13.40 19.64
N PHE A 168 1.85 12.22 19.95
CA PHE A 168 1.22 11.35 20.92
C PHE A 168 1.20 12.13 22.23
N ASN A 169 0.23 13.03 22.37
CA ASN A 169 -0.07 13.68 23.61
C ASN A 169 -0.58 12.57 24.52
N ALA A 170 0.41 11.91 25.16
CA ALA A 170 0.19 10.98 26.22
C ALA A 170 -1.03 10.08 25.99
N VAL A 171 -0.79 8.87 25.56
CA VAL A 171 -1.62 7.79 26.10
C VAL A 171 -1.62 8.00 27.61
N PRO A 172 -2.76 8.31 28.26
CA PRO A 172 -2.79 8.40 29.70
C PRO A 172 -2.43 7.04 30.25
N SER A 173 -1.16 6.85 30.60
CA SER A 173 -0.74 5.69 31.39
C SER A 173 -0.86 6.10 32.85
N ALA A 174 -1.07 5.11 33.72
CA ALA A 174 -1.06 5.34 35.18
C ALA A 174 0.26 5.99 35.67
N ALA A 175 1.33 5.98 34.87
CA ALA A 175 2.59 6.63 35.11
C ALA A 175 2.64 8.10 34.64
N ASN A 176 1.68 8.59 33.86
CA ASN A 176 1.66 9.94 33.29
C ASN A 176 0.29 10.60 33.44
N ALA A 177 -0.21 10.70 34.67
CA ALA A 177 -1.46 11.41 34.99
C ALA A 177 -1.40 12.91 34.64
N ALA A 178 -0.21 13.45 34.36
CA ALA A 178 0.01 14.86 33.98
C ALA A 178 0.17 15.06 32.45
N GLY A 179 0.01 14.02 31.63
CA GLY A 179 0.10 14.11 30.18
C GLY A 179 1.36 14.85 29.72
N VAL A 180 2.48 14.17 29.56
CA VAL A 180 3.67 14.78 28.93
C VAL A 180 3.32 15.10 27.49
N ARG A 181 2.86 16.30 27.23
CA ARG A 181 2.75 16.87 25.90
C ARG A 181 4.17 17.01 25.36
N GLY A 182 4.51 16.29 24.31
CA GLY A 182 5.76 16.56 23.64
C GLY A 182 6.57 15.39 23.09
N ALA A 183 6.16 14.15 23.20
CA ALA A 183 6.82 13.08 22.46
C ALA A 183 6.33 13.10 21.01
N VAL A 184 7.03 13.85 20.16
CA VAL A 184 6.82 13.87 18.74
C VAL A 184 7.46 12.62 18.17
N VAL A 185 6.65 11.59 17.92
CA VAL A 185 7.11 10.44 17.13
C VAL A 185 6.98 10.84 15.68
N ASN A 186 8.10 11.16 15.05
CA ASN A 186 8.17 11.37 13.61
C ASN A 186 8.02 10.00 12.92
N VAL A 187 6.78 9.53 12.81
CA VAL A 187 6.45 8.35 12.02
C VAL A 187 6.48 8.79 10.55
N GLY A 188 7.67 8.82 9.97
CA GLY A 188 7.88 9.22 8.58
C GLY A 188 6.92 8.47 7.68
N GLY A 189 5.94 9.17 7.09
CA GLY A 189 4.98 8.60 6.16
C GLY A 189 3.52 8.94 6.49
N ASN A 190 2.68 8.71 5.51
CA ASN A 190 1.26 9.06 5.48
C ASN A 190 0.36 8.06 6.25
N PHE A 191 0.71 7.68 7.46
CA PHE A 191 0.06 6.58 8.20
C PHE A 191 -1.39 6.86 8.62
N LEU A 192 -1.77 8.12 8.72
CA LEU A 192 -3.16 8.49 8.93
C LEU A 192 -3.73 9.04 7.64
N SER A 193 -4.02 8.15 6.69
CA SER A 193 -4.83 8.52 5.55
C SER A 193 -6.24 8.87 6.03
N ARG A 194 -6.74 10.04 5.64
CA ARG A 194 -8.04 10.55 6.06
C ARG A 194 -9.18 10.02 5.22
N ASN A 195 -8.85 9.41 4.09
CA ASN A 195 -9.82 8.84 3.18
C ASN A 195 -10.13 7.38 3.48
N THR A 196 -9.50 6.81 4.51
CA THR A 196 -9.66 5.40 4.85
C THR A 196 -9.95 5.21 6.32
N THR A 197 -10.56 4.10 6.66
CA THR A 197 -10.84 3.73 8.05
C THR A 197 -9.65 3.02 8.70
N TRP A 198 -8.77 2.40 7.91
CA TRP A 198 -7.65 1.62 8.41
C TRP A 198 -6.39 2.48 8.54
N LEU A 199 -5.52 2.14 9.49
CA LEU A 199 -4.21 2.75 9.61
C LEU A 199 -3.35 2.43 8.39
N GLY A 200 -2.69 3.45 7.85
CA GLY A 200 -1.75 3.27 6.75
C GLY A 200 -0.48 2.56 7.18
N TYR A 201 0.28 2.11 6.19
CA TYR A 201 1.61 1.50 6.33
C TYR A 201 2.45 1.84 5.09
N ASN A 202 3.77 1.69 5.17
CA ASN A 202 4.61 1.82 3.99
C ASN A 202 4.52 0.55 3.14
N THR A 203 4.18 0.76 1.88
CA THR A 203 3.98 -0.32 0.90
C THR A 203 5.27 -0.74 0.22
N ARG A 204 6.34 0.08 0.31
CA ARG A 204 7.59 -0.12 -0.42
C ARG A 204 8.79 0.25 0.43
N PHE A 205 9.83 -0.56 0.33
CA PHE A 205 11.05 -0.40 1.11
C PHE A 205 12.29 -0.43 0.22
N ASN A 206 13.19 0.53 0.45
CA ASN A 206 14.54 0.51 -0.08
C ASN A 206 15.36 -0.57 0.61
N ASN A 207 16.54 -0.90 0.04
CA ASN A 207 17.54 -1.76 0.66
C ASN A 207 16.96 -3.07 1.16
N SER A 208 16.05 -3.65 0.37
CA SER A 208 15.30 -4.83 0.76
C SER A 208 15.68 -6.06 -0.06
N VAL A 209 15.63 -7.21 0.61
CA VAL A 209 15.65 -8.53 0.00
C VAL A 209 14.26 -9.11 0.14
N LYS A 210 13.69 -9.63 -0.94
CA LYS A 210 12.38 -10.26 -0.95
C LYS A 210 12.47 -11.63 -1.61
N TYR A 211 11.90 -12.62 -0.92
CA TYR A 211 11.66 -13.96 -1.45
C TYR A 211 10.18 -14.18 -1.70
N ILE A 212 9.83 -14.81 -2.82
CA ILE A 212 8.47 -15.22 -3.17
C ILE A 212 8.53 -16.71 -3.51
N SER A 213 7.75 -17.53 -2.82
CA SER A 213 7.70 -18.97 -3.02
C SER A 213 7.04 -19.34 -4.35
N PRO A 214 7.31 -20.51 -4.89
CA PRO A 214 6.42 -21.16 -5.86
C PRO A 214 5.04 -21.40 -5.26
N ASN A 215 4.08 -21.80 -6.12
CA ASN A 215 2.79 -22.30 -5.67
C ASN A 215 2.88 -23.81 -5.36
N PHE A 216 2.50 -24.21 -4.16
CA PHE A 216 2.48 -25.58 -3.68
C PHE A 216 1.03 -26.00 -3.40
N GLY A 217 0.32 -26.51 -4.43
CA GLY A 217 -1.04 -27.00 -4.24
C GLY A 217 -2.03 -25.92 -3.77
N GLY A 218 -1.88 -24.69 -4.24
CA GLY A 218 -2.69 -23.54 -3.84
C GLY A 218 -2.04 -22.66 -2.79
N PHE A 219 -1.01 -23.13 -2.08
CA PHE A 219 -0.26 -22.33 -1.10
C PHE A 219 0.88 -21.58 -1.77
N SER A 220 1.03 -20.31 -1.43
CA SER A 220 2.16 -19.46 -1.78
C SER A 220 2.41 -18.44 -0.67
N GLY A 221 3.60 -17.89 -0.63
CA GLY A 221 3.93 -16.88 0.36
C GLY A 221 5.14 -16.05 -0.04
N SER A 222 5.38 -14.98 0.69
CA SER A 222 6.58 -14.17 0.51
C SER A 222 7.11 -13.64 1.85
N LEU A 223 8.41 -13.37 1.86
CA LEU A 223 9.13 -12.79 2.99
C LEU A 223 10.00 -11.65 2.47
N MET A 224 9.95 -10.50 3.14
CA MET A 224 10.80 -9.35 2.85
C MET A 224 11.51 -8.89 4.13
N TYR A 225 12.78 -8.56 3.98
CA TYR A 225 13.57 -7.88 4.99
C TYR A 225 14.18 -6.62 4.39
N ALA A 226 13.94 -5.47 5.02
CA ALA A 226 14.54 -4.20 4.63
C ALA A 226 15.50 -3.70 5.70
N LEU A 227 16.68 -3.30 5.25
CA LEU A 227 17.75 -2.72 6.04
C LEU A 227 17.57 -1.20 6.10
N GLY A 228 17.59 -0.63 7.30
CA GLY A 228 17.64 0.83 7.46
C GLY A 228 19.05 1.38 7.23
N GLU A 229 19.11 2.63 6.85
CA GLU A 229 20.36 3.41 6.66
C GLU A 229 20.52 4.49 7.73
N ASP A 230 19.69 4.47 8.75
CA ASP A 230 19.62 5.44 9.84
C ASP A 230 20.50 5.09 11.05
N LYS A 231 21.53 4.24 10.85
CA LYS A 231 22.51 3.90 11.90
C LYS A 231 23.32 5.11 12.32
N THR A 232 23.45 5.29 13.63
CA THR A 232 24.35 6.29 14.23
C THR A 232 25.45 5.60 15.04
N THR A 233 26.36 6.37 15.62
CA THR A 233 27.40 5.84 16.52
C THR A 233 26.81 5.19 17.79
N SER A 234 25.64 5.65 18.22
CA SER A 234 24.97 5.20 19.46
C SER A 234 23.73 4.34 19.22
N GLN A 235 23.22 4.27 17.99
CA GLN A 235 21.97 3.58 17.63
C GLN A 235 22.16 2.60 16.48
N SER A 236 21.58 1.41 16.61
CA SER A 236 21.47 0.48 15.48
C SER A 236 20.42 0.98 14.49
N ALA A 237 20.62 0.70 13.20
CA ALA A 237 19.65 1.04 12.16
C ALA A 237 18.27 0.42 12.44
N SER A 238 17.23 1.11 11.98
CA SER A 238 15.88 0.56 11.88
C SER A 238 15.85 -0.64 10.92
N ARG A 239 14.79 -1.42 10.97
CA ARG A 239 14.58 -2.55 10.06
C ARG A 239 13.11 -2.82 9.89
N THR A 240 12.74 -3.34 8.74
CA THR A 240 11.38 -3.79 8.47
C THR A 240 11.37 -5.26 8.10
N VAL A 241 10.45 -6.00 8.69
CA VAL A 241 10.14 -7.39 8.36
C VAL A 241 8.71 -7.43 7.85
N SER A 242 8.49 -8.11 6.73
CA SER A 242 7.15 -8.29 6.17
C SER A 242 7.02 -9.69 5.58
N ALA A 243 5.91 -10.36 5.87
CA ALA A 243 5.62 -11.71 5.41
C ALA A 243 4.16 -11.86 5.02
N ASN A 244 3.88 -12.79 4.11
CA ASN A 244 2.52 -13.23 3.83
C ASN A 244 2.46 -14.74 3.57
N LEU A 245 1.24 -15.25 3.71
CA LEU A 245 0.85 -16.58 3.26
C LEU A 245 -0.51 -16.47 2.57
N LYS A 246 -0.66 -17.15 1.45
CA LYS A 246 -1.88 -17.17 0.63
C LYS A 246 -2.24 -18.60 0.30
N PHE A 247 -3.53 -18.92 0.39
CA PHE A 247 -4.13 -20.14 -0.11
C PHE A 247 -5.23 -19.79 -1.12
N ALA A 248 -5.11 -20.28 -2.34
CA ALA A 248 -6.07 -20.09 -3.42
C ALA A 248 -6.45 -21.45 -4.01
N ASN A 249 -7.75 -21.79 -3.92
CA ASN A 249 -8.27 -23.04 -4.47
C ASN A 249 -9.70 -22.83 -4.99
N GLY A 250 -9.90 -22.95 -6.30
CA GLY A 250 -11.18 -22.67 -6.95
C GLY A 250 -11.69 -21.28 -6.63
N PRO A 251 -12.92 -21.15 -6.08
CA PRO A 251 -13.49 -19.85 -5.77
C PRO A 251 -12.95 -19.21 -4.48
N LEU A 252 -12.22 -19.95 -3.65
CA LEU A 252 -11.77 -19.53 -2.33
C LEU A 252 -10.36 -18.93 -2.38
N LEU A 253 -10.19 -17.76 -1.79
CA LEU A 253 -8.93 -17.13 -1.47
C LEU A 253 -8.87 -16.81 0.03
N ILE A 254 -7.85 -17.31 0.70
CA ILE A 254 -7.52 -16.94 2.08
C ILE A 254 -6.09 -16.40 2.09
N SER A 255 -5.86 -15.30 2.77
CA SER A 255 -4.50 -14.79 2.94
C SER A 255 -4.28 -14.19 4.33
N GLY A 256 -3.05 -14.29 4.79
CA GLY A 256 -2.58 -13.65 6.01
C GLY A 256 -1.32 -12.84 5.72
N GLY A 257 -1.20 -11.68 6.36
CA GLY A 257 -0.06 -10.79 6.22
C GLY A 257 0.44 -10.27 7.56
N TYR A 258 1.74 -10.12 7.68
CA TYR A 258 2.39 -9.48 8.83
C TYR A 258 3.42 -8.48 8.34
N GLN A 259 3.46 -7.30 8.98
CA GLN A 259 4.52 -6.32 8.79
C GLN A 259 4.87 -5.67 10.11
N SER A 260 6.16 -5.63 10.41
CA SER A 260 6.73 -4.80 11.47
C SER A 260 7.67 -3.79 10.82
N GLU A 261 7.21 -2.57 10.75
CA GLU A 261 7.91 -1.46 10.13
C GLU A 261 8.62 -0.64 11.20
N GLY A 262 9.95 -0.73 11.25
CA GLY A 262 10.76 0.01 12.21
C GLY A 262 10.99 1.45 11.78
N PHE A 263 10.96 2.35 12.73
CA PHE A 263 11.29 3.78 12.57
C PHE A 263 12.63 4.13 13.23
N ALA A 264 13.09 5.36 13.01
CA ALA A 264 14.31 5.85 13.59
C ALA A 264 14.32 5.66 15.12
N ARG A 265 15.41 5.10 15.62
CA ARG A 265 15.59 4.73 17.02
C ARG A 265 16.15 5.87 17.82
N THR A 266 15.84 5.88 19.11
CA THR A 266 16.49 6.75 20.10
C THR A 266 17.29 5.91 21.09
N ALA A 267 17.92 6.54 22.07
CA ALA A 267 18.61 5.81 23.13
C ALA A 267 17.67 4.89 23.93
N THR A 268 16.39 5.26 24.03
CA THR A 268 15.40 4.60 24.89
C THR A 268 14.24 3.97 24.16
N THR A 269 14.05 4.25 22.86
CA THR A 269 12.92 3.75 22.08
C THR A 269 13.34 3.06 20.78
N ARG A 270 12.56 2.05 20.39
CA ARG A 270 12.66 1.33 19.11
C ARG A 270 11.29 1.30 18.44
N PRO A 271 10.79 2.45 17.99
CA PRO A 271 9.43 2.56 17.51
C PRO A 271 9.20 1.72 16.26
N ALA A 272 8.05 1.07 16.20
CA ALA A 272 7.61 0.30 15.05
C ALA A 272 6.09 0.34 14.90
N LEU A 273 5.61 0.25 13.64
CA LEU A 273 4.22 -0.03 13.33
C LEU A 273 4.09 -1.52 12.98
N GLU A 274 3.26 -2.22 13.73
CA GLU A 274 2.91 -3.61 13.46
C GLU A 274 1.52 -3.72 12.87
N ASN A 275 1.41 -4.46 11.76
CA ASN A 275 0.16 -4.84 11.11
C ASN A 275 0.08 -6.35 11.02
N THR A 276 -1.10 -6.90 11.34
CA THR A 276 -1.41 -8.33 11.18
C THR A 276 -2.76 -8.44 10.49
N LEU A 277 -2.77 -8.98 9.29
CA LEU A 277 -3.94 -9.09 8.41
C LEU A 277 -4.39 -10.54 8.27
N LEU A 278 -5.70 -10.74 8.28
CA LEU A 278 -6.36 -11.95 7.80
C LEU A 278 -7.44 -11.53 6.79
N SER A 279 -7.43 -12.15 5.63
CA SER A 279 -8.34 -11.87 4.52
C SER A 279 -8.98 -13.15 4.01
N VAL A 280 -10.24 -13.05 3.61
CA VAL A 280 -10.95 -14.09 2.87
C VAL A 280 -11.73 -13.45 1.73
N ALA A 281 -11.71 -14.09 0.58
CA ALA A 281 -12.57 -13.76 -0.55
C ALA A 281 -13.14 -15.04 -1.16
N TYR A 282 -14.38 -14.95 -1.65
CA TYR A 282 -15.08 -16.06 -2.27
C TYR A 282 -15.83 -15.60 -3.51
N ASP A 283 -15.64 -16.32 -4.61
CA ASP A 283 -16.33 -16.10 -5.88
C ASP A 283 -17.56 -17.01 -5.96
N LEU A 284 -18.74 -16.43 -5.88
CA LEU A 284 -20.03 -17.14 -5.99
C LEU A 284 -20.46 -17.36 -7.46
N GLY A 285 -19.66 -16.91 -8.44
CA GLY A 285 -20.03 -16.89 -9.85
C GLY A 285 -20.89 -15.66 -10.22
N VAL A 286 -21.93 -15.39 -9.47
CA VAL A 286 -22.83 -14.23 -9.65
C VAL A 286 -22.36 -13.00 -8.91
N ALA A 287 -21.51 -13.15 -7.89
CA ALA A 287 -20.92 -12.09 -7.10
C ALA A 287 -19.62 -12.57 -6.45
N LYS A 288 -18.71 -11.65 -6.15
CA LYS A 288 -17.56 -11.89 -5.28
C LYS A 288 -17.78 -11.17 -3.96
N ILE A 289 -17.48 -11.84 -2.87
CA ILE A 289 -17.53 -11.27 -1.53
C ILE A 289 -16.15 -11.35 -0.89
N GLY A 290 -15.81 -10.36 -0.07
CA GLY A 290 -14.54 -10.35 0.63
C GLY A 290 -14.68 -9.72 2.01
N ALA A 291 -13.97 -10.31 2.98
CA ALA A 291 -13.89 -9.81 4.34
C ALA A 291 -12.42 -9.79 4.81
N GLY A 292 -12.06 -8.73 5.51
CA GLY A 292 -10.73 -8.53 6.06
C GLY A 292 -10.77 -8.10 7.52
N PHE A 293 -9.79 -8.59 8.26
CA PHE A 293 -9.50 -8.15 9.61
C PHE A 293 -8.03 -7.79 9.70
N ASN A 294 -7.73 -6.58 10.15
CA ASN A 294 -6.36 -6.15 10.45
C ASN A 294 -6.25 -5.70 11.91
N ARG A 295 -5.10 -5.91 12.47
CA ARG A 295 -4.71 -5.40 13.78
C ARG A 295 -3.45 -4.54 13.60
N ALA A 296 -3.58 -3.24 13.79
CA ALA A 296 -2.49 -2.28 13.71
C ALA A 296 -2.11 -1.76 15.11
N LYS A 297 -0.81 -1.62 15.37
CA LYS A 297 -0.30 -1.15 16.67
C LYS A 297 1.03 -0.45 16.50
N TYR A 298 1.15 0.77 17.04
CA TYR A 298 2.46 1.40 17.23
C TYR A 298 3.11 0.90 18.51
N LYS A 299 4.31 0.37 18.40
CA LYS A 299 5.11 -0.16 19.50
C LYS A 299 6.21 0.80 19.89
N ASP A 300 6.52 0.81 21.19
CA ASP A 300 7.69 1.48 21.78
C ASP A 300 7.87 2.94 21.30
N VAL A 301 6.76 3.64 21.13
CA VAL A 301 6.73 5.05 20.67
C VAL A 301 7.23 6.02 21.72
N ILE A 302 7.05 5.65 23.00
CA ILE A 302 7.68 6.27 24.18
C ILE A 302 8.31 5.11 24.95
N ALA A 303 9.46 5.27 25.59
CA ALA A 303 10.20 4.22 26.25
C ALA A 303 9.32 3.17 26.96
N GLY A 304 9.28 1.96 26.41
CA GLY A 304 8.46 0.85 26.90
C GLY A 304 6.94 0.98 26.69
N GLN A 305 6.44 2.06 26.09
CA GLN A 305 5.01 2.27 25.88
C GLN A 305 4.62 2.09 24.42
N SER A 306 3.48 1.46 24.22
CA SER A 306 2.88 1.19 22.90
C SER A 306 1.45 1.71 22.88
N THR A 307 0.94 2.06 21.70
CA THR A 307 -0.49 2.37 21.57
C THR A 307 -1.34 1.13 21.84
N ALA A 308 -2.60 1.33 22.20
CA ALA A 308 -3.60 0.29 22.10
C ALA A 308 -3.72 -0.20 20.65
N ALA A 309 -4.05 -1.47 20.48
CA ALA A 309 -4.22 -2.00 19.15
C ALA A 309 -5.49 -1.44 18.50
N GLN A 310 -5.35 -0.98 17.27
CA GLN A 310 -6.47 -0.65 16.40
C GLN A 310 -6.94 -1.93 15.71
N LYS A 311 -8.20 -2.30 15.89
CA LYS A 311 -8.85 -3.45 15.26
C LYS A 311 -9.67 -2.95 14.09
N GLU A 312 -9.42 -3.49 12.92
CA GLU A 312 -9.87 -2.97 11.64
C GLU A 312 -10.61 -4.06 10.86
N PHE A 313 -11.81 -3.75 10.37
CA PHE A 313 -12.69 -4.68 9.68
C PHE A 313 -13.12 -4.10 8.35
N ASN A 314 -13.22 -4.95 7.33
CA ASN A 314 -13.81 -4.66 6.04
C ASN A 314 -14.75 -5.78 5.61
N LEU A 315 -15.84 -5.40 4.95
CA LEU A 315 -16.71 -6.31 4.21
C LEU A 315 -17.06 -5.65 2.89
N SER A 316 -16.91 -6.36 1.79
CA SER A 316 -17.15 -5.84 0.46
C SER A 316 -17.71 -6.88 -0.50
N VAL A 317 -18.40 -6.41 -1.54
CA VAL A 317 -19.01 -7.22 -2.58
C VAL A 317 -18.77 -6.58 -3.94
N ALA A 318 -18.59 -7.41 -4.97
CA ALA A 318 -18.56 -7.01 -6.37
C ALA A 318 -19.50 -7.89 -7.19
N VAL A 319 -20.36 -7.27 -7.99
CA VAL A 319 -21.35 -7.95 -8.83
C VAL A 319 -21.05 -7.61 -10.29
N PRO A 320 -20.67 -8.58 -11.13
CA PRO A 320 -20.52 -8.38 -12.56
C PRO A 320 -21.91 -8.29 -13.24
N VAL A 321 -22.10 -7.29 -14.10
CA VAL A 321 -23.34 -7.07 -14.86
C VAL A 321 -22.94 -6.75 -16.31
N GLY A 322 -22.81 -7.77 -17.15
CA GLY A 322 -22.33 -7.61 -18.52
C GLY A 322 -20.91 -7.03 -18.57
N ALA A 323 -20.73 -5.91 -19.25
CA ALA A 323 -19.46 -5.20 -19.32
C ALA A 323 -19.17 -4.34 -18.08
N ALA A 324 -20.14 -4.22 -17.17
CA ALA A 324 -20.00 -3.46 -15.93
C ALA A 324 -19.68 -4.37 -14.74
N THR A 325 -19.06 -3.79 -13.69
CA THR A 325 -18.96 -4.38 -12.35
C THR A 325 -19.34 -3.31 -11.35
N ILE A 326 -20.29 -3.62 -10.48
CA ILE A 326 -20.71 -2.74 -9.39
C ILE A 326 -20.18 -3.33 -8.10
N SER A 327 -19.50 -2.51 -7.32
CA SER A 327 -18.92 -2.94 -6.04
C SER A 327 -19.33 -2.00 -4.92
N ALA A 328 -19.49 -2.56 -3.73
CA ALA A 328 -19.77 -1.81 -2.51
C ALA A 328 -18.97 -2.40 -1.34
N GLY A 329 -18.67 -1.56 -0.36
CA GLY A 329 -17.96 -2.00 0.82
C GLY A 329 -18.18 -1.07 2.01
N ILE A 330 -18.01 -1.66 3.18
CA ILE A 330 -18.01 -0.98 4.47
C ILE A 330 -16.72 -1.32 5.21
N ALA A 331 -16.21 -0.36 5.97
CA ALA A 331 -15.05 -0.59 6.81
C ALA A 331 -15.17 0.13 8.14
N GLN A 332 -14.53 -0.43 9.14
CA GLN A 332 -14.46 0.14 10.48
C GLN A 332 -13.09 -0.12 11.08
N SER A 333 -12.62 0.83 11.88
CA SER A 333 -11.46 0.68 12.75
C SER A 333 -11.84 1.12 14.15
N ARG A 334 -11.34 0.44 15.19
CA ARG A 334 -11.62 0.73 16.59
C ARG A 334 -10.42 0.43 17.47
N GLY A 335 -10.09 1.36 18.35
CA GLY A 335 -9.05 1.22 19.38
C GLY A 335 -9.18 2.30 20.44
N ASP A 336 -8.53 2.10 21.59
CA ASP A 336 -8.70 3.01 22.74
C ASP A 336 -7.99 4.34 22.53
N ASP A 337 -6.86 4.37 21.82
CA ASP A 337 -6.10 5.59 21.62
C ASP A 337 -6.62 6.45 20.47
N PHE A 338 -6.81 5.85 19.28
CA PHE A 338 -7.31 6.59 18.11
C PHE A 338 -8.84 6.69 18.08
N GLY A 339 -9.53 5.82 18.83
CA GLY A 339 -10.97 5.75 18.82
C GLY A 339 -11.52 4.96 17.61
N LYS A 340 -12.67 5.40 17.11
CA LYS A 340 -13.43 4.74 16.05
C LYS A 340 -13.36 5.54 14.75
N SER A 341 -13.12 4.83 13.65
CA SER A 341 -13.29 5.31 12.27
C SER A 341 -14.27 4.39 11.54
N THR A 342 -15.11 4.94 10.66
CA THR A 342 -16.09 4.18 9.88
C THR A 342 -16.19 4.74 8.47
N GLY A 343 -16.42 3.89 7.50
CA GLY A 343 -16.59 4.32 6.12
C GLY A 343 -17.39 3.34 5.30
N TYR A 344 -17.89 3.84 4.18
CA TYR A 344 -18.51 3.05 3.13
C TYR A 344 -18.11 3.61 1.77
N GLY A 345 -18.20 2.78 0.75
CA GLY A 345 -17.93 3.15 -0.61
C GLY A 345 -18.76 2.33 -1.60
N VAL A 346 -18.97 2.92 -2.77
CA VAL A 346 -19.60 2.26 -3.90
C VAL A 346 -18.86 2.69 -5.16
N GLN A 347 -18.62 1.77 -6.08
CA GLN A 347 -18.04 2.06 -7.38
C GLN A 347 -18.72 1.28 -8.49
N ALA A 348 -18.71 1.83 -9.70
CA ALA A 348 -19.08 1.15 -10.92
C ALA A 348 -17.93 1.27 -11.92
N LEU A 349 -17.54 0.14 -12.48
CA LEU A 349 -16.53 0.01 -13.52
C LEU A 349 -17.24 -0.41 -14.79
N TYR A 350 -16.89 0.17 -15.95
CA TYR A 350 -17.40 -0.22 -17.25
C TYR A 350 -16.24 -0.47 -18.22
N SER A 351 -16.08 -1.70 -18.68
CA SER A 351 -15.02 -2.11 -19.57
C SER A 351 -15.34 -1.76 -21.02
N LEU A 352 -14.70 -0.72 -21.56
CA LEU A 352 -14.77 -0.39 -22.99
C LEU A 352 -13.97 -1.38 -23.85
N SER A 353 -12.90 -1.90 -23.28
CA SER A 353 -12.04 -2.93 -23.89
C SER A 353 -11.25 -3.67 -22.78
N LYS A 354 -10.45 -4.67 -23.20
CA LYS A 354 -9.51 -5.36 -22.27
C LYS A 354 -8.50 -4.39 -21.60
N ARG A 355 -8.26 -3.21 -22.20
CA ARG A 355 -7.26 -2.25 -21.73
C ARG A 355 -7.86 -0.95 -21.20
N THR A 356 -9.12 -0.64 -21.51
CA THR A 356 -9.73 0.64 -21.19
C THR A 356 -10.98 0.45 -20.34
N THR A 357 -11.02 1.10 -19.18
CA THR A 357 -12.13 1.05 -18.23
C THR A 357 -12.57 2.48 -17.90
N LEU A 358 -13.85 2.77 -18.04
CA LEU A 358 -14.49 3.94 -17.43
C LEU A 358 -14.92 3.58 -16.02
N TYR A 359 -14.94 4.57 -15.14
CA TYR A 359 -15.38 4.33 -13.77
C TYR A 359 -16.01 5.55 -13.13
N THR A 360 -16.82 5.27 -12.13
CA THR A 360 -17.37 6.26 -11.20
C THR A 360 -17.52 5.65 -9.83
N GLY A 361 -17.57 6.48 -8.81
CA GLY A 361 -17.79 5.99 -7.46
C GLY A 361 -17.89 7.11 -6.43
N LEU A 362 -18.28 6.72 -5.26
CA LEU A 362 -18.33 7.56 -4.08
C LEU A 362 -17.77 6.83 -2.86
N GLN A 363 -17.16 7.59 -1.98
CA GLN A 363 -16.70 7.12 -0.68
C GLN A 363 -17.06 8.15 0.38
N SER A 364 -17.38 7.69 1.58
CA SER A 364 -17.52 8.53 2.75
C SER A 364 -16.86 7.87 3.95
N THR A 365 -15.88 8.54 4.54
CA THR A 365 -15.15 8.06 5.70
C THR A 365 -15.25 9.10 6.82
N LYS A 366 -15.64 8.66 8.01
CA LYS A 366 -15.52 9.43 9.25
C LYS A 366 -14.19 9.06 9.88
N THR A 367 -13.29 10.04 10.03
CA THR A 367 -11.98 9.82 10.65
C THR A 367 -12.10 9.41 12.12
N TYR A 368 -11.00 8.98 12.69
CA TYR A 368 -10.92 8.57 14.11
C TYR A 368 -11.45 9.65 15.04
N ASP A 369 -12.42 9.31 15.89
CA ASP A 369 -13.15 10.25 16.73
C ASP A 369 -12.30 10.85 17.88
N LYS A 370 -11.19 10.18 18.24
CA LYS A 370 -10.21 10.69 19.20
C LYS A 370 -9.02 11.44 18.56
N LEU A 371 -8.97 11.54 17.23
CA LEU A 371 -7.84 12.16 16.53
C LEU A 371 -7.68 13.65 16.90
N ALA A 372 -8.77 14.36 17.11
CA ALA A 372 -8.76 15.76 17.48
C ALA A 372 -8.08 16.03 18.84
N SER A 373 -8.09 15.05 19.75
CA SER A 373 -7.39 15.16 21.04
C SER A 373 -5.92 14.73 20.97
N LEU A 374 -5.56 13.94 19.96
CA LEU A 374 -4.21 13.43 19.74
C LEU A 374 -3.34 14.39 18.93
N VAL A 375 -3.93 15.07 17.97
CA VAL A 375 -3.27 16.10 17.18
C VAL A 375 -3.54 17.42 17.88
N ALA A 376 -2.51 18.21 18.15
CA ALA A 376 -2.72 19.59 18.55
C ALA A 376 -3.52 20.29 17.44
N VAL A 377 -4.83 20.42 17.62
CA VAL A 377 -5.84 20.91 16.65
C VAL A 377 -5.63 22.39 16.32
N THR A 378 -4.45 22.92 16.57
CA THR A 378 -4.11 24.33 16.46
C THR A 378 -3.54 24.71 15.09
N ALA A 379 -3.27 23.74 14.22
CA ALA A 379 -2.73 24.04 12.90
C ALA A 379 -3.87 24.26 11.89
N PRO A 380 -4.00 25.45 11.30
CA PRO A 380 -4.93 25.70 10.21
C PRO A 380 -4.73 24.69 9.05
N GLY A 381 -5.82 24.25 8.42
CA GLY A 381 -5.79 23.24 7.36
C GLY A 381 -5.80 21.80 7.84
N THR A 382 -5.79 21.53 9.15
CA THR A 382 -5.96 20.16 9.68
C THR A 382 -7.37 19.67 9.40
N ASN A 383 -7.47 18.52 8.77
CA ASN A 383 -8.73 17.92 8.38
C ASN A 383 -9.20 16.92 9.44
N ILE A 384 -10.35 17.14 10.03
CA ILE A 384 -10.92 16.32 11.10
C ILE A 384 -12.40 16.07 10.78
N GLY A 385 -12.84 14.83 10.94
CA GLY A 385 -14.25 14.52 10.81
C GLY A 385 -14.56 13.67 9.57
N ARG A 386 -15.47 14.11 8.73
CA ARG A 386 -15.92 13.33 7.57
C ARG A 386 -15.25 13.80 6.28
N VAL A 387 -14.76 12.84 5.51
CA VAL A 387 -14.30 13.03 4.14
C VAL A 387 -15.27 12.30 3.20
N GLN A 388 -15.68 12.97 2.13
CA GLN A 388 -16.51 12.40 1.09
C GLN A 388 -15.84 12.66 -0.26
N THR A 389 -15.74 11.63 -1.06
CA THR A 389 -15.17 11.70 -2.40
C THR A 389 -16.20 11.17 -3.39
N PHE A 390 -16.47 11.93 -4.44
CA PHE A 390 -17.16 11.47 -5.63
C PHE A 390 -16.20 11.65 -6.81
N GLY A 391 -16.14 10.68 -7.72
CA GLY A 391 -15.23 10.77 -8.85
C GLY A 391 -15.72 10.01 -10.07
N VAL A 392 -15.28 10.47 -11.24
CA VAL A 392 -15.43 9.80 -12.54
C VAL A 392 -14.09 9.82 -13.25
N GLY A 393 -13.78 8.77 -14.00
CA GLY A 393 -12.48 8.73 -14.67
C GLY A 393 -12.34 7.62 -15.69
N VAL A 394 -11.14 7.57 -16.25
CA VAL A 394 -10.73 6.58 -17.25
C VAL A 394 -9.37 5.99 -16.87
N ARG A 395 -9.27 4.69 -17.00
CA ARG A 395 -8.02 3.94 -16.87
C ARG A 395 -7.69 3.23 -18.16
N HIS A 396 -6.44 3.37 -18.61
CA HIS A 396 -5.93 2.68 -19.81
C HIS A 396 -4.60 1.97 -19.48
N THR A 397 -4.45 0.71 -19.94
CA THR A 397 -3.21 -0.07 -19.80
C THR A 397 -2.56 -0.30 -21.17
N PHE A 398 -1.25 -0.27 -21.25
CA PHE A 398 -0.47 -0.53 -22.48
C PHE A 398 0.73 -1.43 -22.24
#